data_71cdeaccde72a5a877a25f53ef52b62d
#
_entry.id   71cdeaccde72a5a877a25f53ef52b62d
#
_cell.length_a   1.000
_cell.length_b   1.000
_cell.length_c   1.000
_cell.angle_alpha   90.00
_cell.angle_beta   90.00
_cell.angle_gamma   90.00
#
_symmetry.space_group_name_H-M   'P 1'
#
loop_
_entity.id
_entity.type
_entity.pdbx_description
1 polymer ?
#
loop_
_entity_poly.entity_id
_entity_poly.type
_entity_poly.pdbx_seq_one_letter_code
_entity_poly.pdbx_strand_id
1 'polypeptide(L)'
;SATLGTTTVTKTSDETTDTVKGIFPTPRPVVTGDYVFSSKLSGTPGLGFPEGTSFGYQWQRDGKNIAGATAAEYDLTASDVGHDLRLRVRASLAGYTTDYTYAKAVEVQPLHFTATPEPTIDGILRVGGRLTSVPGDWQPTAAFTYVWYRNGKAIKAATKAGYTLTSSDLGKAITVRVRATLPGYQAVSRLSPPSVKVQSGLTSASAKLSD
;
A
#
# COMPACT_ATOMS: atom_id res chain seq x y z
N SER A 1 -60.35 -80.23 6.58
CA SER A 1 -58.95 -79.83 6.76
C SER A 1 -58.75 -78.44 6.09
N ALA A 2 -58.58 -77.42 6.90
CA ALA A 2 -58.24 -76.07 6.40
C ALA A 2 -56.75 -75.82 6.61
N THR A 3 -56.08 -75.60 5.48
CA THR A 3 -54.64 -75.27 5.49
C THR A 3 -54.48 -73.76 5.71
N LEU A 4 -53.94 -73.30 6.82
CA LEU A 4 -53.57 -71.95 7.09
C LEU A 4 -52.25 -71.64 6.29
N GLY A 5 -52.36 -70.77 5.33
CA GLY A 5 -51.16 -70.19 4.67
C GLY A 5 -50.53 -69.14 5.57
N THR A 6 -49.29 -69.34 5.94
CA THR A 6 -48.46 -68.32 6.63
C THR A 6 -47.93 -67.29 5.62
N THR A 7 -48.43 -66.07 5.72
CA THR A 7 -47.90 -64.93 4.94
C THR A 7 -46.72 -64.36 5.73
N THR A 8 -45.50 -64.54 5.21
CA THR A 8 -44.30 -63.91 5.79
C THR A 8 -44.22 -62.50 5.22
N VAL A 9 -44.45 -61.46 6.02
CA VAL A 9 -44.18 -60.06 5.66
C VAL A 9 -42.73 -59.78 5.99
N THR A 10 -41.90 -59.71 4.96
CA THR A 10 -40.52 -59.24 5.11
C THR A 10 -40.56 -57.70 5.07
N LYS A 11 -40.34 -57.10 6.25
CA LYS A 11 -40.17 -55.65 6.36
C LYS A 11 -38.69 -55.35 6.14
N THR A 12 -38.32 -54.89 4.91
CA THR A 12 -37.00 -54.28 4.69
C THR A 12 -37.05 -52.87 5.24
N SER A 13 -36.34 -52.62 6.33
CA SER A 13 -36.06 -51.27 6.78
C SER A 13 -34.90 -50.77 5.97
N ASP A 14 -35.14 -49.82 5.09
CA ASP A 14 -34.09 -48.96 4.53
C ASP A 14 -33.55 -48.07 5.69
N GLU A 15 -32.53 -48.59 6.41
CA GLU A 15 -31.73 -47.73 7.27
C GLU A 15 -30.88 -46.82 6.38
N THR A 16 -31.41 -45.66 6.01
CA THR A 16 -30.62 -44.52 5.61
C THR A 16 -29.84 -44.07 6.82
N THR A 17 -28.61 -44.57 6.98
CA THR A 17 -27.69 -44.02 7.93
C THR A 17 -27.31 -42.62 7.46
N ASP A 18 -27.94 -41.58 8.02
CA ASP A 18 -27.47 -40.22 7.91
C ASP A 18 -26.06 -40.17 8.50
N THR A 19 -25.05 -40.14 7.59
CA THR A 19 -23.66 -40.05 7.98
C THR A 19 -23.39 -38.64 8.49
N VAL A 20 -23.41 -38.45 9.80
CA VAL A 20 -23.04 -37.15 10.41
C VAL A 20 -21.57 -36.88 10.11
N LYS A 21 -21.30 -35.80 9.39
CA LYS A 21 -19.93 -35.38 9.09
C LYS A 21 -19.23 -34.85 10.33
N GLY A 22 -17.95 -35.20 10.48
CA GLY A 22 -17.09 -34.63 11.50
C GLY A 22 -16.95 -33.11 11.35
N ILE A 23 -16.67 -32.45 12.46
CA ILE A 23 -16.42 -30.98 12.49
C ILE A 23 -14.95 -30.80 12.83
N PHE A 24 -14.28 -29.90 12.12
CA PHE A 24 -12.90 -29.55 12.43
C PHE A 24 -12.81 -28.72 13.72
N PRO A 25 -11.73 -28.87 14.49
CA PRO A 25 -11.34 -27.82 15.43
C PRO A 25 -11.03 -26.54 14.62
N THR A 26 -11.21 -25.38 15.24
CA THR A 26 -11.01 -24.07 14.60
C THR A 26 -9.72 -23.38 15.08
N PRO A 27 -8.52 -24.01 14.96
CA PRO A 27 -7.29 -23.36 15.36
C PRO A 27 -7.05 -22.16 14.42
N ARG A 28 -6.53 -21.08 15.02
CA ARG A 28 -6.19 -19.89 14.24
C ARG A 28 -4.91 -20.18 13.44
N PRO A 29 -4.87 -19.89 12.13
CA PRO A 29 -3.65 -19.95 11.34
C PRO A 29 -2.57 -19.03 11.92
N VAL A 30 -1.33 -19.48 11.85
CA VAL A 30 -0.16 -18.71 12.29
C VAL A 30 0.51 -18.11 11.04
N VAL A 31 0.80 -16.83 11.09
CA VAL A 31 1.58 -16.13 10.06
C VAL A 31 2.85 -15.61 10.71
N THR A 32 3.98 -15.88 10.08
CA THR A 32 5.31 -15.39 10.45
C THR A 32 5.87 -14.48 9.36
N GLY A 33 6.81 -13.61 9.73
CA GLY A 33 7.39 -12.59 8.88
C GLY A 33 6.95 -11.19 9.30
N ASP A 34 7.62 -10.17 8.75
CA ASP A 34 7.37 -8.77 9.05
C ASP A 34 6.31 -8.22 8.10
N TYR A 35 5.30 -7.54 8.65
CA TYR A 35 4.27 -6.85 7.86
C TYR A 35 4.78 -5.49 7.37
N VAL A 36 5.89 -5.50 6.63
CA VAL A 36 6.52 -4.33 6.02
C VAL A 36 6.68 -4.59 4.53
N PHE A 37 6.48 -3.59 3.70
CA PHE A 37 6.65 -3.70 2.24
C PHE A 37 7.94 -4.44 1.85
N SER A 38 7.85 -5.30 0.83
CA SER A 38 8.96 -6.13 0.32
C SER A 38 9.38 -7.30 1.22
N SER A 39 8.74 -7.51 2.37
CA SER A 39 8.95 -8.72 3.18
C SER A 39 8.14 -9.89 2.64
N LYS A 40 8.56 -11.11 3.01
CA LYS A 40 7.83 -12.35 2.74
C LYS A 40 7.13 -12.80 4.01
N LEU A 41 5.86 -13.14 3.90
CA LEU A 41 5.07 -13.79 4.95
C LEU A 41 4.97 -15.28 4.67
N SER A 42 4.99 -16.10 5.73
CA SER A 42 4.76 -17.54 5.66
C SER A 42 3.64 -17.93 6.63
N GLY A 43 2.66 -18.69 6.14
CA GLY A 43 1.49 -19.08 6.87
C GLY A 43 1.38 -20.59 7.08
N THR A 44 0.89 -20.99 8.26
CA THR A 44 0.57 -22.38 8.60
C THR A 44 -0.87 -22.48 9.08
N PRO A 45 -1.53 -23.67 8.95
CA PRO A 45 -2.93 -23.82 9.33
C PRO A 45 -3.20 -23.77 10.84
N GLY A 46 -2.16 -23.79 11.67
CA GLY A 46 -2.27 -24.00 13.11
C GLY A 46 -2.23 -25.48 13.47
N LEU A 47 -2.37 -25.79 14.76
CA LEU A 47 -2.26 -27.16 15.28
C LEU A 47 -3.63 -27.75 15.64
N GLY A 48 -3.73 -29.08 15.68
CA GLY A 48 -4.89 -29.81 16.18
C GLY A 48 -5.86 -30.31 15.12
N PHE A 49 -5.55 -30.20 13.83
CA PHE A 49 -6.31 -30.85 12.79
C PHE A 49 -6.09 -32.37 12.78
N PRO A 50 -7.13 -33.17 12.41
CA PRO A 50 -6.98 -34.61 12.24
C PRO A 50 -5.92 -34.95 11.18
N GLU A 51 -5.26 -36.09 11.34
CA GLU A 51 -4.31 -36.62 10.38
C GLU A 51 -4.98 -36.79 8.99
N GLY A 52 -4.22 -36.53 7.92
CA GLY A 52 -4.72 -36.59 6.55
C GLY A 52 -5.52 -35.36 6.09
N THR A 53 -5.67 -34.32 6.93
CA THR A 53 -6.32 -33.07 6.54
C THR A 53 -5.53 -32.36 5.43
N SER A 54 -6.21 -32.02 4.35
CA SER A 54 -5.67 -31.21 3.26
C SER A 54 -5.98 -29.73 3.47
N PHE A 55 -5.01 -28.87 3.16
CA PHE A 55 -5.12 -27.42 3.35
C PHE A 55 -5.03 -26.66 2.04
N GLY A 56 -5.88 -25.65 1.89
CA GLY A 56 -5.79 -24.64 0.84
C GLY A 56 -5.59 -23.26 1.49
N TYR A 57 -4.78 -22.41 0.88
CA TYR A 57 -4.44 -21.10 1.37
C TYR A 57 -5.05 -20.02 0.49
N GLN A 58 -5.34 -18.87 1.06
CA GLN A 58 -5.76 -17.68 0.36
C GLN A 58 -5.43 -16.44 1.17
N TRP A 59 -4.53 -15.62 0.66
CA TRP A 59 -4.27 -14.31 1.24
C TRP A 59 -5.38 -13.33 0.90
N GLN A 60 -5.72 -12.49 1.86
CA GLN A 60 -6.78 -11.50 1.76
C GLN A 60 -6.26 -10.12 2.18
N ARG A 61 -6.64 -9.10 1.40
CA ARG A 61 -6.44 -7.68 1.70
C ARG A 61 -7.80 -7.07 2.02
N ASP A 62 -7.95 -6.42 3.19
CA ASP A 62 -9.21 -5.84 3.69
C ASP A 62 -10.38 -6.83 3.60
N GLY A 63 -10.12 -8.11 3.92
CA GLY A 63 -11.09 -9.19 3.86
C GLY A 63 -11.41 -9.71 2.45
N LYS A 64 -10.86 -9.13 1.38
CA LYS A 64 -11.06 -9.57 0.00
C LYS A 64 -9.91 -10.45 -0.48
N ASN A 65 -10.21 -11.48 -1.27
CA ASN A 65 -9.18 -12.36 -1.82
C ASN A 65 -8.23 -11.59 -2.75
N ILE A 66 -6.93 -11.79 -2.56
CA ILE A 66 -5.90 -11.35 -3.51
C ILE A 66 -5.83 -12.41 -4.61
N ALA A 67 -6.04 -12.01 -5.86
CA ALA A 67 -6.02 -12.92 -6.99
C ALA A 67 -4.67 -13.65 -7.11
N GLY A 68 -4.68 -14.98 -7.24
CA GLY A 68 -3.49 -15.81 -7.37
C GLY A 68 -2.69 -16.04 -6.06
N ALA A 69 -3.00 -15.37 -4.96
CA ALA A 69 -2.29 -15.52 -3.69
C ALA A 69 -2.80 -16.74 -2.90
N THR A 70 -2.54 -17.94 -3.42
CA THR A 70 -3.04 -19.22 -2.91
C THR A 70 -1.93 -20.13 -2.35
N ALA A 71 -0.70 -19.66 -2.27
CA ALA A 71 0.41 -20.36 -1.62
C ALA A 71 0.43 -20.08 -0.11
N ALA A 72 1.14 -20.93 0.65
CA ALA A 72 1.41 -20.69 2.08
C ALA A 72 2.27 -19.42 2.28
N GLU A 73 3.13 -19.09 1.32
CA GLU A 73 3.95 -17.89 1.33
C GLU A 73 3.32 -16.78 0.49
N TYR A 74 3.59 -15.53 0.87
CA TYR A 74 3.17 -14.34 0.14
C TYR A 74 4.20 -13.22 0.25
N ASP A 75 4.63 -12.70 -0.90
CA ASP A 75 5.54 -11.56 -0.96
C ASP A 75 4.73 -10.25 -0.92
N LEU A 76 4.98 -9.41 0.07
CA LEU A 76 4.27 -8.14 0.25
C LEU A 76 4.60 -7.16 -0.87
N THR A 77 3.57 -6.61 -1.47
CA THR A 77 3.65 -5.66 -2.59
C THR A 77 3.34 -4.23 -2.14
N ALA A 78 3.65 -3.24 -2.96
CA ALA A 78 3.29 -1.85 -2.69
C ALA A 78 1.77 -1.62 -2.57
N SER A 79 0.96 -2.50 -3.18
CA SER A 79 -0.50 -2.42 -3.08
C SER A 79 -1.04 -2.88 -1.73
N ASP A 80 -0.22 -3.56 -0.92
CA ASP A 80 -0.60 -4.01 0.42
C ASP A 80 -0.40 -2.94 1.49
N VAL A 81 0.45 -1.95 1.21
CA VAL A 81 0.82 -0.90 2.18
C VAL A 81 -0.42 -0.09 2.60
N GLY A 82 -0.60 0.04 3.92
CA GLY A 82 -1.74 0.73 4.52
C GLY A 82 -3.05 -0.08 4.51
N HIS A 83 -2.99 -1.36 4.14
CA HIS A 83 -4.12 -2.28 4.14
C HIS A 83 -3.93 -3.42 5.13
N ASP A 84 -5.04 -3.93 5.65
CA ASP A 84 -5.06 -5.09 6.53
C ASP A 84 -4.89 -6.39 5.73
N LEU A 85 -3.83 -7.13 6.02
CA LEU A 85 -3.54 -8.42 5.40
C LEU A 85 -3.79 -9.57 6.36
N ARG A 86 -4.41 -10.66 5.88
CA ARG A 86 -4.58 -11.90 6.63
C ARG A 86 -4.55 -13.12 5.74
N LEU A 87 -4.22 -14.27 6.33
CA LEU A 87 -4.35 -15.58 5.70
C LEU A 87 -5.70 -16.21 6.04
N ARG A 88 -6.41 -16.73 5.04
CA ARG A 88 -7.50 -17.68 5.17
C ARG A 88 -6.99 -19.07 4.84
N VAL A 89 -7.25 -20.04 5.69
CA VAL A 89 -6.95 -21.46 5.47
C VAL A 89 -8.26 -22.22 5.31
N ARG A 90 -8.35 -23.03 4.27
CA ARG A 90 -9.42 -24.00 4.05
C ARG A 90 -8.93 -25.37 4.49
N ALA A 91 -9.64 -26.03 5.40
CA ALA A 91 -9.41 -27.41 5.79
C ALA A 91 -10.41 -28.35 5.13
N SER A 92 -9.95 -29.49 4.61
CA SER A 92 -10.81 -30.52 4.02
C SER A 92 -10.27 -31.91 4.30
N LEU A 93 -11.17 -32.82 4.70
CA LEU A 93 -10.91 -34.23 4.94
C LEU A 93 -12.17 -35.02 4.59
N ALA A 94 -12.00 -36.23 4.05
CA ALA A 94 -13.13 -37.14 3.79
C ALA A 94 -13.88 -37.42 5.09
N GLY A 95 -15.22 -37.35 5.07
CA GLY A 95 -16.04 -37.50 6.26
C GLY A 95 -16.17 -36.27 7.16
N TYR A 96 -15.55 -35.16 6.82
CA TYR A 96 -15.67 -33.91 7.57
C TYR A 96 -16.35 -32.81 6.73
N THR A 97 -16.98 -31.86 7.42
CA THR A 97 -17.46 -30.62 6.77
C THR A 97 -16.28 -29.72 6.49
N THR A 98 -16.12 -29.26 5.25
CA THR A 98 -15.08 -28.28 4.89
C THR A 98 -15.25 -27.01 5.73
N ASP A 99 -14.16 -26.51 6.29
CA ASP A 99 -14.16 -25.31 7.13
C ASP A 99 -13.07 -24.31 6.73
N TYR A 100 -13.23 -23.08 7.20
CA TYR A 100 -12.33 -21.96 6.94
C TYR A 100 -11.91 -21.29 8.23
N THR A 101 -10.62 -21.15 8.43
CA THR A 101 -10.04 -20.43 9.56
C THR A 101 -9.24 -19.22 9.05
N TYR A 102 -9.08 -18.20 9.92
CA TYR A 102 -8.49 -16.92 9.54
C TYR A 102 -7.41 -16.52 10.54
N ALA A 103 -6.24 -16.12 10.02
CA ALA A 103 -5.23 -15.43 10.82
C ALA A 103 -5.74 -14.06 11.27
N LYS A 104 -5.08 -13.47 12.29
CA LYS A 104 -5.31 -12.07 12.65
C LYS A 104 -4.94 -11.18 11.46
N ALA A 105 -5.79 -10.21 11.14
CA ALA A 105 -5.48 -9.17 10.18
C ALA A 105 -4.45 -8.19 10.78
N VAL A 106 -3.45 -7.82 10.00
CA VAL A 106 -2.37 -6.90 10.39
C VAL A 106 -2.11 -5.92 9.25
N GLU A 107 -2.04 -4.63 9.57
CA GLU A 107 -1.75 -3.57 8.61
C GLU A 107 -0.29 -3.67 8.13
N VAL A 108 -0.12 -3.59 6.80
CA VAL A 108 1.22 -3.60 6.17
C VAL A 108 1.82 -2.21 6.20
N GLN A 109 3.01 -2.11 6.77
CA GLN A 109 3.74 -0.85 6.94
C GLN A 109 4.59 -0.51 5.70
N PRO A 110 4.71 0.79 5.35
CA PRO A 110 5.62 1.23 4.30
C PRO A 110 7.09 1.14 4.76
N LEU A 111 8.00 1.09 3.79
CA LEU A 111 9.41 1.44 4.03
C LEU A 111 9.59 2.96 4.14
N HIS A 112 10.73 3.37 4.68
CA HIS A 112 11.11 4.77 4.82
C HIS A 112 12.32 5.09 3.93
N PHE A 113 12.39 6.35 3.48
CA PHE A 113 13.60 6.85 2.83
C PHE A 113 14.75 6.94 3.86
N THR A 114 15.94 6.52 3.46
CA THR A 114 17.13 6.59 4.30
C THR A 114 17.86 7.94 4.19
N ALA A 115 17.63 8.68 3.08
CA ALA A 115 18.09 10.05 2.91
C ALA A 115 16.94 10.91 2.35
N THR A 116 16.70 12.06 3.01
CA THR A 116 15.62 13.01 2.64
C THR A 116 16.14 14.45 2.75
N PRO A 117 17.07 14.88 1.86
CA PRO A 117 17.69 16.19 1.92
C PRO A 117 16.67 17.32 1.76
N GLU A 118 16.99 18.48 2.30
CA GLU A 118 16.26 19.71 2.02
C GLU A 118 16.55 20.16 0.58
N PRO A 119 15.53 20.52 -0.20
CA PRO A 119 15.73 21.01 -1.57
C PRO A 119 16.36 22.40 -1.55
N THR A 120 17.12 22.73 -2.59
CA THR A 120 17.62 24.07 -2.83
C THR A 120 16.94 24.70 -4.04
N ILE A 121 17.07 26.03 -4.15
CA ILE A 121 16.57 26.81 -5.28
C ILE A 121 17.77 27.36 -6.02
N ASP A 122 17.85 27.08 -7.31
CA ASP A 122 18.83 27.65 -8.22
C ASP A 122 18.12 28.60 -9.22
N GLY A 123 18.86 29.59 -9.73
CA GLY A 123 18.37 30.50 -10.76
C GLY A 123 18.50 31.97 -10.40
N ILE A 124 17.82 32.82 -11.19
CA ILE A 124 17.96 34.29 -11.13
C ILE A 124 16.80 34.90 -10.34
N LEU A 125 17.08 35.45 -9.16
CA LEU A 125 16.11 36.04 -8.23
C LEU A 125 15.72 37.50 -8.61
N ARG A 126 15.22 37.67 -9.81
CA ARG A 126 14.63 38.95 -10.29
C ARG A 126 13.36 38.68 -11.10
N VAL A 127 12.48 39.65 -11.19
CA VAL A 127 11.25 39.55 -11.99
C VAL A 127 11.60 39.15 -13.41
N GLY A 128 10.90 38.13 -13.95
CA GLY A 128 11.19 37.52 -15.26
C GLY A 128 12.25 36.40 -15.20
N GLY A 129 13.00 36.27 -14.10
CA GLY A 129 13.99 35.23 -13.94
C GLY A 129 13.34 33.85 -13.68
N ARG A 130 14.01 32.79 -14.13
CA ARG A 130 13.59 31.42 -13.91
C ARG A 130 14.31 30.82 -12.71
N LEU A 131 13.55 30.21 -11.82
CA LEU A 131 14.02 29.41 -10.71
C LEU A 131 13.84 27.93 -11.03
N THR A 132 14.74 27.09 -10.52
CA THR A 132 14.67 25.63 -10.60
C THR A 132 14.86 25.05 -9.18
N SER A 133 13.99 24.13 -8.82
CA SER A 133 14.15 23.34 -7.60
C SER A 133 15.17 22.23 -7.82
N VAL A 134 16.13 22.09 -6.92
CA VAL A 134 17.08 20.97 -6.84
C VAL A 134 16.71 20.13 -5.63
N PRO A 135 16.08 18.95 -5.80
CA PRO A 135 15.61 18.10 -4.69
C PRO A 135 16.71 17.55 -3.81
N GLY A 136 17.95 17.41 -4.34
CA GLY A 136 19.05 16.70 -3.66
C GLY A 136 18.99 15.18 -3.86
N ASP A 137 19.91 14.46 -3.22
CA ASP A 137 20.12 13.02 -3.39
C ASP A 137 19.26 12.22 -2.40
N TRP A 138 18.07 11.87 -2.81
CA TRP A 138 17.16 11.02 -2.05
C TRP A 138 17.53 9.54 -2.17
N GLN A 139 17.46 8.81 -1.07
CA GLN A 139 17.72 7.38 -1.04
C GLN A 139 16.52 6.62 -0.44
N PRO A 140 15.97 5.66 -1.19
CA PRO A 140 16.19 5.41 -2.62
C PRO A 140 15.67 6.55 -3.51
N THR A 141 16.01 6.51 -4.80
CA THR A 141 15.54 7.48 -5.79
C THR A 141 14.02 7.53 -5.84
N ALA A 142 13.44 8.74 -5.88
CA ALA A 142 12.00 8.97 -5.81
C ALA A 142 11.48 9.79 -7.00
N ALA A 143 10.17 9.75 -7.20
CA ALA A 143 9.46 10.71 -8.04
C ALA A 143 9.10 11.95 -7.22
N PHE A 144 9.19 13.14 -7.84
CA PHE A 144 8.98 14.41 -7.15
C PHE A 144 7.80 15.20 -7.70
N THR A 145 7.08 15.83 -6.76
CA THR A 145 6.11 16.88 -7.07
C THR A 145 6.46 18.14 -6.30
N TYR A 146 6.06 19.31 -6.84
CA TYR A 146 6.53 20.62 -6.39
C TYR A 146 5.36 21.52 -6.05
N VAL A 147 5.55 22.40 -5.09
CA VAL A 147 4.68 23.54 -4.83
C VAL A 147 5.57 24.72 -4.43
N TRP A 148 5.46 25.82 -5.17
CA TRP A 148 6.19 27.06 -4.88
C TRP A 148 5.37 27.97 -3.97
N TYR A 149 6.06 28.70 -3.12
CA TYR A 149 5.47 29.62 -2.16
C TYR A 149 6.10 30.99 -2.26
N ARG A 150 5.29 32.00 -2.01
CA ARG A 150 5.68 33.42 -1.90
C ARG A 150 5.40 33.87 -0.47
N ASN A 151 6.42 34.27 0.30
CA ASN A 151 6.29 34.61 1.73
C ASN A 151 5.40 33.60 2.48
N GLY A 152 5.61 32.28 2.29
CA GLY A 152 4.88 31.20 2.94
C GLY A 152 3.48 30.91 2.38
N LYS A 153 2.97 31.67 1.40
CA LYS A 153 1.69 31.41 0.74
C LYS A 153 1.89 30.67 -0.57
N ALA A 154 1.16 29.57 -0.78
CA ALA A 154 1.26 28.79 -2.02
C ALA A 154 0.90 29.63 -3.26
N ILE A 155 1.71 29.52 -4.29
CA ILE A 155 1.49 30.17 -5.58
C ILE A 155 0.62 29.25 -6.43
N LYS A 156 -0.58 29.72 -6.84
CA LYS A 156 -1.55 28.94 -7.61
C LYS A 156 -0.91 28.41 -8.90
N ALA A 157 -1.08 27.12 -9.20
CA ALA A 157 -0.59 26.41 -10.38
C ALA A 157 0.95 26.36 -10.53
N ALA A 158 1.75 26.82 -9.55
CA ALA A 158 3.20 26.69 -9.56
C ALA A 158 3.62 25.31 -9.02
N THR A 159 3.45 24.25 -9.83
CA THR A 159 3.62 22.84 -9.45
C THR A 159 4.71 22.11 -10.25
N LYS A 160 5.46 22.82 -11.08
CA LYS A 160 6.59 22.27 -11.85
C LYS A 160 7.91 22.46 -11.10
N ALA A 161 8.94 21.70 -11.46
CA ALA A 161 10.30 21.86 -10.91
C ALA A 161 10.84 23.29 -11.16
N GLY A 162 10.46 23.93 -12.26
CA GLY A 162 10.82 25.30 -12.58
C GLY A 162 9.66 26.28 -12.34
N TYR A 163 10.00 27.50 -11.85
CA TYR A 163 9.07 28.60 -11.65
C TYR A 163 9.64 29.90 -12.23
N THR A 164 8.87 30.63 -13.04
CA THR A 164 9.27 31.94 -13.55
C THR A 164 8.70 33.04 -12.66
N LEU A 165 9.57 33.89 -12.12
CA LEU A 165 9.22 34.99 -11.24
C LEU A 165 8.40 36.07 -11.95
N THR A 166 7.33 36.50 -11.31
CA THR A 166 6.41 37.54 -11.80
C THR A 166 6.58 38.85 -11.04
N SER A 167 5.93 39.93 -11.47
CA SER A 167 5.90 41.18 -10.71
C SER A 167 5.31 41.06 -9.31
N SER A 168 4.40 40.08 -9.09
CA SER A 168 3.86 39.78 -7.77
C SER A 168 4.89 39.24 -6.79
N ASP A 169 6.04 38.74 -7.26
CA ASP A 169 7.12 38.18 -6.44
C ASP A 169 8.10 39.26 -5.95
N LEU A 170 8.06 40.46 -6.54
CA LEU A 170 8.98 41.56 -6.21
C LEU A 170 9.00 41.81 -4.68
N GLY A 171 10.20 41.83 -4.11
CA GLY A 171 10.42 42.05 -2.67
C GLY A 171 9.96 40.91 -1.77
N LYS A 172 9.58 39.77 -2.32
CA LYS A 172 9.15 38.59 -1.55
C LYS A 172 10.24 37.51 -1.54
N ALA A 173 10.25 36.69 -0.50
CA ALA A 173 11.05 35.48 -0.44
C ALA A 173 10.26 34.32 -1.08
N ILE A 174 10.97 33.48 -1.80
CA ILE A 174 10.41 32.29 -2.46
C ILE A 174 10.92 31.04 -1.78
N THR A 175 10.04 30.07 -1.58
CA THR A 175 10.40 28.70 -1.14
C THR A 175 9.75 27.69 -2.06
N VAL A 176 10.29 26.47 -2.10
CA VAL A 176 9.69 25.34 -2.82
C VAL A 176 9.55 24.17 -1.89
N ARG A 177 8.35 23.57 -1.84
CA ARG A 177 8.12 22.27 -1.21
C ARG A 177 8.28 21.20 -2.26
N VAL A 178 9.16 20.25 -2.00
CA VAL A 178 9.34 19.02 -2.77
C VAL A 178 8.68 17.88 -1.99
N ARG A 179 7.82 17.12 -2.64
CA ARG A 179 7.23 15.88 -2.09
C ARG A 179 7.75 14.71 -2.89
N ALA A 180 8.48 13.82 -2.20
CA ALA A 180 8.97 12.56 -2.75
C ALA A 180 7.95 11.44 -2.57
N THR A 181 7.77 10.64 -3.61
CA THR A 181 6.92 9.44 -3.62
C THR A 181 7.65 8.29 -4.29
N LEU A 182 7.52 7.11 -3.69
CA LEU A 182 7.99 5.85 -4.24
C LEU A 182 6.99 4.76 -3.82
N PRO A 183 6.53 3.88 -4.73
CA PRO A 183 5.61 2.80 -4.37
C PRO A 183 6.18 1.95 -3.23
N GLY A 184 5.35 1.67 -2.22
CA GLY A 184 5.76 0.93 -1.02
C GLY A 184 6.47 1.74 0.05
N TYR A 185 6.78 3.01 -0.20
CA TYR A 185 7.44 3.91 0.75
C TYR A 185 6.50 4.98 1.31
N GLN A 186 6.75 5.38 2.54
CA GLN A 186 6.07 6.53 3.12
C GLN A 186 6.48 7.81 2.38
N ALA A 187 5.50 8.53 1.83
CA ALA A 187 5.75 9.78 1.13
C ALA A 187 6.25 10.86 2.10
N VAL A 188 7.31 11.58 1.72
CA VAL A 188 7.95 12.61 2.54
C VAL A 188 7.95 13.94 1.80
N SER A 189 7.73 15.04 2.54
CA SER A 189 7.83 16.40 2.01
C SER A 189 8.95 17.17 2.69
N ARG A 190 9.73 17.93 1.92
CA ARG A 190 10.76 18.85 2.40
C ARG A 190 10.52 20.24 1.82
N LEU A 191 10.79 21.27 2.61
CA LEU A 191 10.69 22.68 2.20
C LEU A 191 12.10 23.24 2.06
N SER A 192 12.37 24.04 1.01
CA SER A 192 13.64 24.73 0.87
C SER A 192 13.79 25.81 1.91
N PRO A 193 15.00 26.21 2.26
CA PRO A 193 15.25 27.52 2.89
C PRO A 193 14.63 28.64 2.03
N PRO A 194 14.20 29.75 2.66
CA PRO A 194 13.69 30.88 1.91
C PRO A 194 14.81 31.55 1.10
N SER A 195 14.51 31.94 -0.14
CA SER A 195 15.42 32.75 -0.93
C SER A 195 15.62 34.14 -0.33
N VAL A 196 16.65 34.86 -0.74
CA VAL A 196 16.68 36.33 -0.59
C VAL A 196 15.51 36.95 -1.38
N LYS A 197 15.18 38.21 -1.07
CA LYS A 197 14.05 38.89 -1.72
C LYS A 197 14.28 39.04 -3.24
N VAL A 198 13.23 38.76 -4.02
CA VAL A 198 13.22 38.95 -5.48
C VAL A 198 13.44 40.42 -5.80
N GLN A 199 14.37 40.68 -6.71
CA GLN A 199 14.69 42.01 -7.18
C GLN A 199 13.87 42.41 -8.42
N SER A 200 13.88 43.71 -8.80
CA SER A 200 13.29 44.20 -10.05
C SER A 200 13.95 43.54 -11.28
N GLY A 201 13.21 43.43 -12.37
CA GLY A 201 13.77 43.01 -13.65
C GLY A 201 14.82 44.01 -14.15
N LEU A 202 15.63 43.62 -15.14
CA LEU A 202 16.50 44.57 -15.84
C LEU A 202 15.61 45.57 -16.55
N THR A 203 15.66 46.83 -16.17
CA THR A 203 15.19 47.91 -17.04
C THR A 203 16.23 48.11 -18.12
N SER A 204 15.83 47.99 -19.40
CA SER A 204 16.67 48.52 -20.48
C SER A 204 16.82 50.01 -20.25
N ALA A 205 17.98 50.43 -19.75
CA ALA A 205 18.35 51.83 -19.81
C ALA A 205 18.45 52.15 -21.29
N SER A 206 17.46 52.88 -21.80
CA SER A 206 17.57 53.52 -23.11
C SER A 206 18.76 54.46 -22.98
N ALA A 207 19.88 54.10 -23.59
CA ALA A 207 20.95 55.06 -23.85
C ALA A 207 20.36 56.10 -24.80
N LYS A 208 19.88 57.24 -24.27
CA LYS A 208 19.75 58.44 -25.08
C LYS A 208 21.18 58.86 -25.41
N LEU A 209 21.63 58.55 -26.61
CA LEU A 209 22.69 59.33 -27.24
C LEU A 209 22.12 60.73 -27.39
N SER A 210 22.62 61.66 -26.60
CA SER A 210 22.50 63.11 -26.89
C SER A 210 23.51 63.46 -28.01
N ASP A 211 23.01 63.82 -29.13
CA ASP A 211 23.77 64.53 -30.16
C ASP A 211 24.26 65.90 -29.67
#